data_9bb3d0adb0c2b418cb2e71e531164887
#
_entry.id   9bb3d0adb0c2b418cb2e71e531164887
#
_cell.length_a   1.000
_cell.length_b   1.000
_cell.length_c   1.000
_cell.angle_alpha   90.00
_cell.angle_beta   90.00
_cell.angle_gamma   90.00
#
_symmetry.space_group_name_H-M   'P 1'
#
loop_
_entity.id
_entity.type
_entity.pdbx_description
1 polymer ?
#
loop_
_entity_poly.entity_id
_entity_poly.type
_entity_poly.pdbx_seq_one_letter_code
_entity_poly.pdbx_strand_id
1 'polypeptide(L)'
;MIYQIVANCPESVSLFTDRIDCLLYADDVIIFSNSANGLQDRLNALVSYCDIWCLNVDLKKTKVLIFNKSGRHIKEPFYFNNELIESVNKYTYLGVIFQSSGLFNYAKEELYNKSLKASYKLSRCLSGSAASIKANLHLFDHTLNPIILYGSEIWGMFNLLFCMAQRCGNV
;
A
#
# COMPACT_ATOMS: atom_id res chain seq x y z
N MET A 1 17.20 -6.12 -16.10
CA MET A 1 16.02 -5.43 -15.51
C MET A 1 15.58 -6.14 -14.24
N ILE A 2 15.29 -5.43 -13.15
CA ILE A 2 14.86 -6.00 -11.84
C ILE A 2 13.79 -7.07 -12.01
N TYR A 3 12.78 -6.80 -12.83
CA TYR A 3 11.67 -7.72 -13.09
C TYR A 3 12.15 -9.12 -13.53
N GLN A 4 13.14 -9.23 -14.39
CA GLN A 4 13.62 -10.53 -14.89
C GLN A 4 14.35 -11.34 -13.82
N ILE A 5 15.00 -10.68 -12.86
CA ILE A 5 15.75 -11.36 -11.78
C ILE A 5 14.77 -11.86 -10.72
N VAL A 6 13.81 -11.04 -10.35
CA VAL A 6 12.77 -11.41 -9.37
C VAL A 6 11.79 -12.44 -9.94
N ALA A 7 11.51 -12.39 -11.25
CA ALA A 7 10.63 -13.34 -11.93
C ALA A 7 11.21 -14.76 -12.10
N ASN A 8 12.54 -14.91 -12.03
CA ASN A 8 13.18 -16.24 -12.10
C ASN A 8 13.07 -17.06 -10.81
N CYS A 9 12.57 -16.48 -9.71
CA CYS A 9 12.30 -17.22 -8.50
C CYS A 9 11.04 -18.09 -8.67
N PRO A 10 11.04 -19.37 -8.21
CA PRO A 10 9.99 -20.34 -8.49
C PRO A 10 8.63 -19.99 -7.86
N GLU A 11 8.63 -19.21 -6.80
CA GLU A 11 7.41 -18.80 -6.09
C GLU A 11 6.93 -17.43 -6.55
N SER A 12 5.71 -17.37 -7.07
CA SER A 12 5.06 -16.13 -7.48
C SER A 12 3.69 -15.99 -6.85
N VAL A 13 3.26 -14.75 -6.68
CA VAL A 13 1.87 -14.45 -6.34
C VAL A 13 1.08 -14.39 -7.63
N SER A 14 0.01 -15.20 -7.73
CA SER A 14 -0.92 -15.15 -8.85
C SER A 14 -2.13 -14.29 -8.49
N LEU A 15 -2.49 -13.39 -9.38
CA LEU A 15 -3.73 -12.62 -9.31
C LEU A 15 -4.56 -12.97 -10.55
N PHE A 16 -5.63 -13.73 -10.35
CA PHE A 16 -6.40 -14.36 -11.45
C PHE A 16 -5.51 -15.24 -12.34
N THR A 17 -5.30 -14.86 -13.58
CA THR A 17 -4.46 -15.55 -14.57
C THR A 17 -3.04 -15.00 -14.62
N ASP A 18 -2.79 -13.84 -14.02
CA ASP A 18 -1.52 -13.14 -14.14
C ASP A 18 -0.61 -13.42 -12.95
N ARG A 19 0.66 -13.51 -13.25
CA ARG A 19 1.73 -13.64 -12.25
C ARG A 19 2.25 -12.26 -11.90
N ILE A 20 2.26 -11.94 -10.60
CA ILE A 20 2.81 -10.69 -10.08
C ILE A 20 3.97 -11.01 -9.16
N ASP A 21 5.16 -10.62 -9.56
CA ASP A 21 6.39 -10.85 -8.79
C ASP A 21 6.86 -9.58 -8.08
N CYS A 22 6.72 -8.42 -8.71
CA CYS A 22 7.06 -7.13 -8.14
C CYS A 22 6.22 -6.01 -8.75
N LEU A 23 6.15 -4.88 -8.03
CA LEU A 23 5.64 -3.61 -8.52
C LEU A 23 6.76 -2.57 -8.46
N LEU A 24 6.86 -1.75 -9.50
CA LEU A 24 7.86 -0.71 -9.63
C LEU A 24 7.16 0.62 -9.83
N TYR A 25 7.51 1.61 -9.02
CA TYR A 25 7.03 2.98 -9.16
C TYR A 25 8.16 3.96 -8.84
N ALA A 26 8.72 4.60 -9.85
CA ALA A 26 9.92 5.43 -9.76
C ALA A 26 11.07 4.66 -9.06
N ASP A 27 11.49 5.08 -7.89
CA ASP A 27 12.52 4.47 -7.04
C ASP A 27 11.95 3.45 -6.02
N ASP A 28 10.63 3.39 -5.88
CA ASP A 28 9.97 2.43 -4.99
C ASP A 28 9.80 1.06 -5.66
N VAL A 29 10.23 -0.01 -4.96
CA VAL A 29 10.11 -1.40 -5.39
C VAL A 29 9.34 -2.18 -4.35
N ILE A 30 8.28 -2.88 -4.75
CA ILE A 30 7.61 -3.91 -3.93
C ILE A 30 7.91 -5.28 -4.52
N ILE A 31 8.31 -6.21 -3.66
CA ILE A 31 8.52 -7.61 -4.01
C ILE A 31 7.48 -8.45 -3.27
N PHE A 32 6.83 -9.37 -3.98
CA PHE A 32 5.84 -10.27 -3.41
C PHE A 32 6.39 -11.69 -3.33
N SER A 33 5.98 -12.42 -2.30
CA SER A 33 6.20 -13.86 -2.17
C SER A 33 5.09 -14.51 -1.34
N ASN A 34 4.80 -15.76 -1.60
CA ASN A 34 3.84 -16.55 -0.84
C ASN A 34 4.48 -17.26 0.39
N SER A 35 5.81 -17.31 0.45
CA SER A 35 6.54 -17.93 1.57
C SER A 35 7.71 -17.06 2.04
N ALA A 36 8.17 -17.34 3.26
CA ALA A 36 9.32 -16.65 3.85
C ALA A 36 10.61 -16.97 3.08
N ASN A 37 10.80 -18.24 2.71
CA ASN A 37 11.97 -18.67 1.96
C ASN A 37 12.02 -18.03 0.57
N GLY A 38 10.89 -18.04 -0.15
CA GLY A 38 10.77 -17.40 -1.45
C GLY A 38 11.02 -15.89 -1.40
N LEU A 39 10.62 -15.21 -0.31
CA LEU A 39 10.94 -13.79 -0.12
C LEU A 39 12.45 -13.60 0.08
N GLN A 40 13.09 -14.44 0.91
CA GLN A 40 14.54 -14.36 1.14
C GLN A 40 15.33 -14.61 -0.15
N ASP A 41 14.92 -15.59 -0.96
CA ASP A 41 15.56 -15.86 -2.25
C ASP A 41 15.49 -14.66 -3.20
N ARG A 42 14.33 -13.97 -3.23
CA ARG A 42 14.14 -12.75 -4.02
C ARG A 42 14.96 -11.57 -3.50
N LEU A 43 15.10 -11.46 -2.18
CA LEU A 43 15.98 -10.45 -1.57
C LEU A 43 17.45 -10.70 -1.93
N ASN A 44 17.90 -11.95 -1.92
CA ASN A 44 19.24 -12.33 -2.33
C ASN A 44 19.50 -12.04 -3.83
N ALA A 45 18.50 -12.31 -4.67
CA ALA A 45 18.56 -11.96 -6.09
C ALA A 45 18.61 -10.44 -6.31
N LEU A 46 17.89 -9.67 -5.49
CA LEU A 46 17.92 -8.21 -5.52
C LEU A 46 19.29 -7.67 -5.07
N VAL A 47 19.95 -8.27 -4.05
CA VAL A 47 21.33 -7.92 -3.66
C VAL A 47 22.25 -8.06 -4.86
N SER A 48 22.24 -9.21 -5.53
CA SER A 48 23.10 -9.45 -6.71
C SER A 48 22.83 -8.44 -7.84
N TYR A 49 21.57 -8.04 -8.02
CA TYR A 49 21.23 -7.00 -9.00
C TYR A 49 21.79 -5.64 -8.59
N CYS A 50 21.64 -5.25 -7.32
CA CYS A 50 22.15 -3.98 -6.81
C CYS A 50 23.66 -3.88 -6.94
N ASP A 51 24.38 -4.98 -6.69
CA ASP A 51 25.85 -5.05 -6.83
C ASP A 51 26.27 -4.83 -8.30
N ILE A 52 25.59 -5.48 -9.26
CA ILE A 52 25.91 -5.33 -10.69
C ILE A 52 25.67 -3.90 -11.18
N TRP A 53 24.61 -3.25 -10.72
CA TRP A 53 24.19 -1.93 -11.20
C TRP A 53 24.65 -0.79 -10.27
N CYS A 54 25.46 -1.10 -9.25
CA CYS A 54 25.94 -0.13 -8.25
C CYS A 54 24.79 0.67 -7.59
N LEU A 55 23.67 -0.01 -7.29
CA LEU A 55 22.51 0.58 -6.64
C LEU A 55 22.63 0.41 -5.13
N ASN A 56 22.15 1.38 -4.37
CA ASN A 56 22.10 1.31 -2.92
C ASN A 56 20.67 1.31 -2.42
N VAL A 57 20.33 0.35 -1.55
CA VAL A 57 19.00 0.21 -0.94
C VAL A 57 19.02 0.83 0.45
N ASP A 58 18.10 1.76 0.72
CA ASP A 58 17.92 2.36 2.04
C ASP A 58 17.16 1.41 2.97
N LEU A 59 17.87 0.63 3.78
CA LEU A 59 17.29 -0.33 4.71
C LEU A 59 16.48 0.32 5.85
N LYS A 60 16.69 1.60 6.13
CA LYS A 60 15.87 2.32 7.12
C LYS A 60 14.44 2.51 6.62
N LYS A 61 14.26 2.67 5.30
CA LYS A 61 12.95 2.80 4.64
C LYS A 61 12.38 1.45 4.20
N THR A 62 13.25 0.47 3.90
CA THR A 62 12.84 -0.87 3.47
C THR A 62 12.24 -1.64 4.64
N LYS A 63 11.05 -2.21 4.45
CA LYS A 63 10.32 -2.95 5.48
C LYS A 63 9.70 -4.20 4.89
N VAL A 64 9.49 -5.20 5.73
CA VAL A 64 8.73 -6.41 5.40
C VAL A 64 7.36 -6.34 6.06
N LEU A 65 6.30 -6.51 5.29
CA LEU A 65 4.93 -6.60 5.78
C LEU A 65 4.37 -7.99 5.47
N ILE A 66 4.08 -8.77 6.52
CA ILE A 66 3.55 -10.13 6.40
C ILE A 66 2.04 -10.08 6.55
N PHE A 67 1.32 -10.45 5.48
CA PHE A 67 -0.13 -10.57 5.51
C PHE A 67 -0.54 -11.92 6.11
N ASN A 68 -1.49 -11.89 7.05
CA ASN A 68 -2.04 -13.11 7.65
C ASN A 68 -3.49 -12.92 8.09
N LYS A 69 -4.26 -14.01 8.16
CA LYS A 69 -5.69 -13.99 8.53
C LYS A 69 -5.93 -13.48 9.96
N SER A 70 -4.97 -13.66 10.88
CA SER A 70 -5.11 -13.20 12.26
C SER A 70 -4.84 -11.70 12.42
N GLY A 71 -4.24 -11.05 11.43
CA GLY A 71 -3.81 -9.65 11.50
C GLY A 71 -2.71 -9.37 12.52
N ARG A 72 -2.13 -10.42 13.13
CA ARG A 72 -1.08 -10.28 14.14
C ARG A 72 0.25 -10.00 13.47
N HIS A 73 1.07 -9.19 14.12
CA HIS A 73 2.44 -8.97 13.67
C HIS A 73 3.26 -10.26 13.84
N ILE A 74 3.73 -10.80 12.73
CA ILE A 74 4.66 -11.94 12.70
C ILE A 74 6.07 -11.38 12.54
N LYS A 75 6.96 -11.72 13.45
CA LYS A 75 8.37 -11.30 13.41
C LYS A 75 9.20 -12.45 12.85
N GLU A 76 9.31 -12.51 11.53
CA GLU A 76 10.28 -13.37 10.86
C GLU A 76 11.50 -12.55 10.46
N PRO A 77 12.72 -13.07 10.67
CA PRO A 77 13.93 -12.38 10.28
C PRO A 77 14.14 -12.49 8.76
N PHE A 78 14.30 -11.35 8.09
CA PHE A 78 14.69 -11.27 6.68
C PHE A 78 15.95 -10.44 6.56
N TYR A 79 16.84 -10.84 5.67
CA TYR A 79 18.14 -10.22 5.52
C TYR A 79 18.33 -9.68 4.11
N PHE A 80 18.93 -8.52 4.01
CA PHE A 80 19.42 -7.92 2.78
C PHE A 80 20.90 -7.63 2.96
N ASN A 81 21.76 -8.27 2.19
CA ASN A 81 23.22 -8.17 2.31
C ASN A 81 23.73 -8.34 3.77
N ASN A 82 23.24 -9.38 4.47
CA ASN A 82 23.52 -9.71 5.88
C ASN A 82 22.99 -8.69 6.91
N GLU A 83 22.30 -7.65 6.50
CA GLU A 83 21.62 -6.71 7.40
C GLU A 83 20.16 -7.10 7.59
N LEU A 84 19.66 -7.04 8.83
CA LEU A 84 18.31 -7.39 9.18
C LEU A 84 17.33 -6.32 8.69
N ILE A 85 16.32 -6.74 7.91
CA ILE A 85 15.19 -5.88 7.53
C ILE A 85 14.14 -5.90 8.63
N GLU A 86 13.65 -4.73 9.01
CA GLU A 86 12.58 -4.60 10.00
C GLU A 86 11.25 -5.14 9.47
N SER A 87 10.63 -6.07 10.21
CA SER A 87 9.27 -6.53 9.98
C SER A 87 8.28 -5.61 10.68
N VAL A 88 7.27 -5.14 9.96
CA VAL A 88 6.26 -4.20 10.47
C VAL A 88 4.84 -4.75 10.29
N ASN A 89 3.89 -4.27 11.09
CA ASN A 89 2.48 -4.63 10.95
C ASN A 89 1.67 -3.62 10.11
N LYS A 90 2.27 -2.47 9.80
CA LYS A 90 1.70 -1.41 8.96
C LYS A 90 2.80 -0.78 8.13
N TYR A 91 2.50 -0.49 6.88
CA TYR A 91 3.40 0.22 5.98
C TYR A 91 2.62 1.14 5.06
N THR A 92 3.13 2.35 4.83
CA THR A 92 2.53 3.29 3.89
C THR A 92 3.23 3.20 2.54
N TYR A 93 2.49 2.79 1.52
CA TYR A 93 2.97 2.74 0.13
C TYR A 93 2.11 3.64 -0.74
N LEU A 94 2.74 4.54 -1.48
CA LEU A 94 2.07 5.54 -2.33
C LEU A 94 0.89 6.25 -1.62
N GLY A 95 1.09 6.59 -0.34
CA GLY A 95 0.07 7.29 0.45
C GLY A 95 -1.08 6.44 1.00
N VAL A 96 -1.13 5.14 0.69
CA VAL A 96 -2.09 4.18 1.22
C VAL A 96 -1.45 3.36 2.33
N ILE A 97 -2.14 3.21 3.47
CA ILE A 97 -1.66 2.42 4.60
C ILE A 97 -2.13 0.97 4.44
N PHE A 98 -1.18 0.07 4.28
CA PHE A 98 -1.38 -1.37 4.32
C PHE A 98 -1.14 -1.91 5.71
N GLN A 99 -1.86 -2.95 6.11
CA GLN A 99 -1.69 -3.61 7.40
C GLN A 99 -1.69 -5.13 7.25
N SER A 100 -1.09 -5.84 8.21
CA SER A 100 -0.94 -7.30 8.22
C SER A 100 -2.25 -8.08 8.06
N SER A 101 -3.39 -7.51 8.46
CA SER A 101 -4.72 -8.12 8.28
C SER A 101 -5.26 -8.04 6.84
N GLY A 102 -4.62 -7.29 5.95
CA GLY A 102 -5.15 -6.99 4.62
C GLY A 102 -6.35 -6.03 4.60
N LEU A 103 -6.79 -5.53 5.77
CA LEU A 103 -7.91 -4.58 5.86
C LEU A 103 -7.40 -3.15 5.69
N PHE A 104 -8.27 -2.26 5.20
CA PHE A 104 -7.93 -0.85 4.95
C PHE A 104 -8.49 0.12 6.03
N ASN A 105 -8.77 -0.36 7.24
CA ASN A 105 -9.37 0.46 8.28
C ASN A 105 -8.51 1.67 8.65
N TYR A 106 -7.20 1.48 8.80
CA TYR A 106 -6.28 2.58 9.08
C TYR A 106 -6.15 3.57 7.92
N ALA A 107 -6.16 3.07 6.68
CA ALA A 107 -6.14 3.95 5.52
C ALA A 107 -7.40 4.83 5.46
N LYS A 108 -8.57 4.24 5.71
CA LYS A 108 -9.86 4.98 5.77
C LYS A 108 -9.89 6.00 6.89
N GLU A 109 -9.41 5.64 8.08
CA GLU A 109 -9.33 6.54 9.24
C GLU A 109 -8.39 7.72 8.95
N GLU A 110 -7.23 7.47 8.35
CA GLU A 110 -6.29 8.51 7.97
C GLU A 110 -6.90 9.47 6.92
N LEU A 111 -7.58 8.93 5.90
CA LEU A 111 -8.28 9.74 4.89
C LEU A 111 -9.41 10.57 5.52
N TYR A 112 -10.18 9.98 6.43
CA TYR A 112 -11.21 10.71 7.18
C TYR A 112 -10.60 11.87 7.96
N ASN A 113 -9.53 11.63 8.71
CA ASN A 113 -8.84 12.66 9.47
C ASN A 113 -8.25 13.77 8.58
N LYS A 114 -7.69 13.41 7.43
CA LYS A 114 -7.20 14.39 6.43
C LYS A 114 -8.34 15.22 5.86
N SER A 115 -9.44 14.58 5.48
CA SER A 115 -10.62 15.26 4.93
C SER A 115 -11.25 16.21 5.97
N LEU A 116 -11.33 15.79 7.24
CA LEU A 116 -11.84 16.62 8.34
C LEU A 116 -10.98 17.87 8.54
N LYS A 117 -9.64 17.71 8.57
CA LYS A 117 -8.72 18.87 8.67
C LYS A 117 -8.85 19.81 7.48
N ALA A 118 -9.02 19.27 6.27
CA ALA A 118 -9.21 20.07 5.06
C ALA A 118 -10.57 20.81 5.09
N SER A 119 -11.64 20.15 5.55
CA SER A 119 -12.98 20.78 5.66
C SER A 119 -12.99 21.94 6.65
N TYR A 120 -12.33 21.82 7.81
CA TYR A 120 -12.18 22.92 8.76
C TYR A 120 -11.40 24.11 8.17
N LYS A 121 -10.33 23.84 7.42
CA LYS A 121 -9.58 24.90 6.73
C LYS A 121 -10.45 25.61 5.70
N LEU A 122 -11.16 24.82 4.88
CA LEU A 122 -12.06 25.34 3.85
C LEU A 122 -13.18 26.19 4.48
N SER A 123 -13.87 25.66 5.51
CA SER A 123 -14.92 26.40 6.24
C SER A 123 -14.43 27.73 6.78
N ARG A 124 -13.21 27.78 7.35
CA ARG A 124 -12.61 29.03 7.83
C ARG A 124 -12.33 30.03 6.71
N CYS A 125 -11.87 29.55 5.55
CA CYS A 125 -11.66 30.42 4.39
C CYS A 125 -12.98 30.98 3.84
N LEU A 126 -14.06 30.20 3.91
CA LEU A 126 -15.36 30.57 3.38
C LEU A 126 -16.19 31.48 4.33
N SER A 127 -16.00 31.35 5.64
CA SER A 127 -16.78 32.08 6.65
C SER A 127 -16.65 33.62 6.60
N GLY A 128 -15.69 34.17 5.86
CA GLY A 128 -15.52 35.63 5.66
C GLY A 128 -15.64 36.03 4.19
N SER A 129 -15.96 35.14 3.27
CA SER A 129 -15.96 35.41 1.84
C SER A 129 -17.37 35.70 1.34
N ALA A 130 -17.51 36.76 0.52
CA ALA A 130 -18.73 37.06 -0.24
C ALA A 130 -18.83 36.17 -1.51
N ALA A 131 -18.19 35.00 -1.52
CA ALA A 131 -18.17 34.12 -2.67
C ALA A 131 -19.56 33.53 -2.95
N SER A 132 -19.88 33.34 -4.22
CA SER A 132 -21.14 32.72 -4.63
C SER A 132 -21.21 31.27 -4.18
N ILE A 133 -22.42 30.71 -4.02
CA ILE A 133 -22.66 29.31 -3.70
C ILE A 133 -21.94 28.39 -4.72
N LYS A 134 -21.95 28.76 -6.01
CA LYS A 134 -21.26 28.01 -7.06
C LYS A 134 -19.74 27.96 -6.84
N ALA A 135 -19.13 29.06 -6.43
CA ALA A 135 -17.71 29.10 -6.13
C ALA A 135 -17.37 28.25 -4.90
N ASN A 136 -18.22 28.26 -3.88
CA ASN A 136 -18.05 27.43 -2.67
C ASN A 136 -18.14 25.93 -2.98
N LEU A 137 -19.10 25.52 -3.81
CA LEU A 137 -19.22 24.13 -4.27
C LEU A 137 -18.00 23.72 -5.10
N HIS A 138 -17.53 24.59 -5.98
CA HIS A 138 -16.34 24.32 -6.79
C HIS A 138 -15.09 24.12 -5.90
N LEU A 139 -14.91 24.93 -4.88
CA LEU A 139 -13.82 24.78 -3.91
C LEU A 139 -13.95 23.48 -3.12
N PHE A 140 -15.17 23.09 -2.72
CA PHE A 140 -15.43 21.81 -2.05
C PHE A 140 -14.99 20.63 -2.95
N ASP A 141 -15.49 20.59 -4.19
CA ASP A 141 -15.20 19.52 -5.13
C ASP A 141 -13.71 19.38 -5.45
N HIS A 142 -12.98 20.50 -5.58
CA HIS A 142 -11.56 20.50 -5.91
C HIS A 142 -10.64 20.33 -4.70
N THR A 143 -11.15 20.49 -3.49
CA THR A 143 -10.33 20.38 -2.27
C THR A 143 -10.61 19.08 -1.52
N LEU A 144 -11.87 18.74 -1.29
CA LEU A 144 -12.22 17.59 -0.44
C LEU A 144 -12.36 16.30 -1.22
N ASN A 145 -13.00 16.31 -2.40
CA ASN A 145 -13.17 15.10 -3.20
C ASN A 145 -11.87 14.38 -3.53
N PRO A 146 -10.77 15.05 -3.96
CA PRO A 146 -9.51 14.36 -4.23
C PRO A 146 -8.92 13.70 -2.98
N ILE A 147 -9.15 14.26 -1.79
CA ILE A 147 -8.68 13.66 -0.54
C ILE A 147 -9.52 12.44 -0.18
N ILE A 148 -10.85 12.56 -0.23
CA ILE A 148 -11.78 11.49 0.18
C ILE A 148 -11.70 10.29 -0.77
N LEU A 149 -11.53 10.56 -2.07
CA LEU A 149 -11.49 9.54 -3.11
C LEU A 149 -10.09 8.95 -3.35
N TYR A 150 -9.06 9.44 -2.66
CA TYR A 150 -7.70 8.97 -2.86
C TYR A 150 -7.57 7.47 -2.57
N GLY A 151 -7.14 6.69 -3.58
CA GLY A 151 -7.00 5.23 -3.48
C GLY A 151 -8.33 4.47 -3.35
N SER A 152 -9.49 5.12 -3.62
CA SER A 152 -10.81 4.48 -3.52
C SER A 152 -10.97 3.28 -4.44
N GLU A 153 -10.27 3.23 -5.55
CA GLU A 153 -10.17 2.11 -6.47
C GLU A 153 -9.58 0.86 -5.79
N ILE A 154 -8.71 1.03 -4.79
CA ILE A 154 -8.10 -0.07 -4.06
C ILE A 154 -9.07 -0.57 -2.97
N TRP A 155 -9.49 0.30 -2.05
CA TRP A 155 -10.29 -0.10 -0.88
C TRP A 155 -11.81 -0.05 -1.13
N GLY A 156 -12.27 0.67 -2.16
CA GLY A 156 -13.70 0.74 -2.51
C GLY A 156 -14.23 -0.59 -3.05
N MET A 157 -13.47 -1.28 -3.89
CA MET A 157 -13.83 -2.58 -4.44
C MET A 157 -13.89 -3.69 -3.37
N PHE A 158 -13.02 -3.64 -2.35
CA PHE A 158 -13.02 -4.63 -1.27
C PHE A 158 -14.30 -4.61 -0.43
N ASN A 159 -14.94 -3.46 -0.24
CA ASN A 159 -16.22 -3.38 0.46
C ASN A 159 -17.37 -4.00 -0.35
N LEU A 160 -17.35 -3.88 -1.67
CA LEU A 160 -18.33 -4.52 -2.56
C LEU A 160 -18.18 -6.03 -2.58
N LEU A 161 -16.95 -6.54 -2.67
CA LEU A 161 -16.66 -7.98 -2.63
C LEU A 161 -16.97 -8.60 -1.27
N PHE A 162 -16.68 -7.89 -0.16
CA PHE A 162 -16.99 -8.37 1.19
C PHE A 162 -18.50 -8.40 1.46
N CYS A 163 -19.27 -7.40 0.99
CA CYS A 163 -20.73 -7.41 1.04
C CYS A 163 -21.34 -8.51 0.17
N MET A 164 -20.76 -8.83 -1.00
CA MET A 164 -21.21 -9.93 -1.85
C MET A 164 -20.89 -11.30 -1.24
N ALA A 165 -19.69 -11.47 -0.65
CA ALA A 165 -19.32 -12.70 0.03
C ALA A 165 -20.16 -12.98 1.28
N GLN A 166 -20.58 -11.97 2.03
CA GLN A 166 -21.52 -12.14 3.16
C GLN A 166 -22.94 -12.47 2.71
N ARG A 167 -23.37 -12.02 1.53
CA ARG A 167 -24.68 -12.39 0.99
C ARG A 167 -24.74 -13.80 0.39
N CYS A 168 -23.61 -14.34 -0.06
CA CYS A 168 -23.53 -15.72 -0.58
C CYS A 168 -23.27 -16.77 0.51
N GLY A 169 -22.98 -16.38 1.75
CA GLY A 169 -22.74 -17.30 2.87
C GLY A 169 -23.96 -17.65 3.73
N ASN A 170 -25.17 -17.21 3.34
CA ASN A 170 -26.43 -17.55 4.00
C ASN A 170 -27.40 -18.22 3.00
N VAL A 171 -26.99 -19.38 2.48
CA VAL A 171 -27.90 -20.38 1.87
C VAL A 171 -27.46 -21.75 2.35
#